data_417d1e3a8e72d285e4cdcf4ee50f20cb
#
_entry.id   417d1e3a8e72d285e4cdcf4ee50f20cb
#
_cell.length_a   1.000
_cell.length_b   1.000
_cell.length_c   1.000
_cell.angle_alpha   90.00
_cell.angle_beta   90.00
_cell.angle_gamma   90.00
#
_symmetry.space_group_name_H-M   'P 1'
#
loop_
_entity.id
_entity.type
_entity.pdbx_description
1 polymer ?
#
loop_
_entity_poly.entity_id
_entity_poly.type
_entity_poly.pdbx_seq_one_letter_code
_entity_poly.pdbx_strand_id
1 'polypeptide(L)'
;MNYKLIKVLNMSVSALILTLILSSSFAQYKDYKLSVNGDTLNAIDKKGLKQGKWVLQVAELRGNPGYEEEGEFKNDKRDGVWKRFSTNGDLLGIENYRFGGKDGTQQYYTMMGDLIRIENWRAYNPDAPYDTIPIYGTGNNEIVDYKIVKAEQYSVKHGEWKYYEPATGKLLKTERFDRGFPEKEPDNSTATTVGTPKKKVVPKEVQEFEKKNSGKKKVLLRQGQTGY
;
A
#
# COMPACT_ATOMS: atom_id res chain seq x y z
N MET A 1 -23.35 12.49 -54.55
CA MET A 1 -22.01 12.16 -53.96
C MET A 1 -22.01 10.66 -53.68
N ASN A 2 -21.05 9.88 -54.23
CA ASN A 2 -21.11 8.41 -54.26
C ASN A 2 -20.93 7.82 -52.87
N TYR A 3 -21.88 7.02 -52.38
CA TYR A 3 -21.88 6.33 -51.08
C TYR A 3 -20.58 5.53 -50.81
N LYS A 4 -19.98 4.94 -51.85
CA LYS A 4 -18.69 4.25 -51.77
C LYS A 4 -17.55 5.23 -51.44
N LEU A 5 -17.56 6.46 -51.95
CA LEU A 5 -16.53 7.48 -51.69
C LEU A 5 -16.57 7.94 -50.23
N ILE A 6 -17.79 8.12 -49.67
CA ILE A 6 -18.01 8.52 -48.28
C ILE A 6 -17.54 7.41 -47.33
N LYS A 7 -17.78 6.14 -47.66
CA LYS A 7 -17.36 5.00 -46.84
C LYS A 7 -15.84 4.84 -46.80
N VAL A 8 -15.16 5.03 -47.95
CA VAL A 8 -13.69 5.00 -48.02
C VAL A 8 -13.10 6.19 -47.27
N LEU A 9 -13.67 7.39 -47.39
CA LEU A 9 -13.22 8.57 -46.66
C LEU A 9 -13.37 8.39 -45.13
N ASN A 10 -14.48 7.87 -44.67
CA ASN A 10 -14.70 7.59 -43.25
C ASN A 10 -13.75 6.51 -42.70
N MET A 11 -13.43 5.46 -43.45
CA MET A 11 -12.45 4.46 -43.08
C MET A 11 -11.04 5.04 -43.00
N SER A 12 -10.64 5.91 -43.92
CA SER A 12 -9.31 6.55 -43.90
C SER A 12 -9.17 7.52 -42.72
N VAL A 13 -10.23 8.29 -42.40
CA VAL A 13 -10.25 9.20 -41.25
C VAL A 13 -10.18 8.41 -39.92
N SER A 14 -10.93 7.32 -39.83
CA SER A 14 -10.88 6.45 -38.62
C SER A 14 -9.51 5.79 -38.41
N ALA A 15 -8.86 5.35 -39.50
CA ALA A 15 -7.50 4.81 -39.44
C ALA A 15 -6.47 5.87 -39.03
N LEU A 16 -6.60 7.09 -39.51
CA LEU A 16 -5.72 8.24 -39.18
C LEU A 16 -5.88 8.61 -37.69
N ILE A 17 -7.10 8.64 -37.17
CA ILE A 17 -7.36 8.92 -35.76
C ILE A 17 -6.77 7.82 -34.87
N LEU A 18 -6.89 6.55 -35.27
CA LEU A 18 -6.35 5.42 -34.50
C LEU A 18 -4.82 5.47 -34.46
N THR A 19 -4.14 5.84 -35.52
CA THR A 19 -2.66 5.99 -35.56
C THR A 19 -2.18 7.17 -34.72
N LEU A 20 -2.94 8.29 -34.66
CA LEU A 20 -2.62 9.41 -33.79
C LEU A 20 -2.74 9.08 -32.30
N ILE A 21 -3.68 8.21 -31.93
CA ILE A 21 -3.85 7.80 -30.52
C ILE A 21 -2.70 6.86 -30.08
N LEU A 22 -2.21 6.00 -30.98
CA LEU A 22 -1.10 5.09 -30.69
C LEU A 22 0.26 5.79 -30.56
N SER A 23 0.46 6.93 -31.24
CA SER A 23 1.74 7.66 -31.19
C SER A 23 1.90 8.56 -29.95
N SER A 24 0.85 8.78 -29.16
CA SER A 24 0.93 9.66 -27.98
C SER A 24 1.60 9.03 -26.75
N SER A 25 1.79 7.69 -26.72
CA SER A 25 2.31 6.98 -25.54
C SER A 25 3.79 7.24 -25.26
N PHE A 26 4.63 7.48 -26.29
CA PHE A 26 6.07 7.72 -26.11
C PHE A 26 6.44 9.19 -25.81
N ALA A 27 5.55 10.13 -26.08
CA ALA A 27 5.80 11.56 -25.82
C ALA A 27 5.55 11.95 -24.34
N GLN A 28 5.21 11.01 -23.48
CA GLN A 28 4.79 11.27 -22.11
C GLN A 28 5.98 11.47 -21.14
N TYR A 29 7.11 10.83 -21.41
CA TYR A 29 8.27 10.85 -20.54
C TYR A 29 9.36 11.79 -21.06
N LYS A 30 10.05 12.46 -20.12
CA LYS A 30 11.25 13.26 -20.39
C LYS A 30 12.49 12.38 -20.47
N ASP A 31 12.55 11.35 -19.65
CA ASP A 31 13.67 10.40 -19.56
C ASP A 31 13.13 9.03 -19.17
N TYR A 32 13.77 7.96 -19.65
CA TYR A 32 13.44 6.57 -19.28
C TYR A 32 14.54 5.60 -19.73
N LYS A 33 14.52 4.40 -19.18
CA LYS A 33 15.34 3.26 -19.61
C LYS A 33 14.44 2.18 -20.23
N LEU A 34 14.95 1.41 -21.16
CA LEU A 34 14.29 0.22 -21.67
C LEU A 34 14.93 -1.01 -21.04
N SER A 35 14.10 -1.94 -20.56
CA SER A 35 14.53 -3.28 -20.17
C SER A 35 14.93 -4.11 -21.40
N VAL A 36 15.54 -5.27 -21.17
CA VAL A 36 15.87 -6.24 -22.23
C VAL A 36 14.61 -6.69 -22.98
N ASN A 37 13.46 -6.71 -22.32
CA ASN A 37 12.17 -7.11 -22.89
C ASN A 37 11.41 -5.92 -23.54
N GLY A 38 12.00 -4.73 -23.56
CA GLY A 38 11.36 -3.52 -24.12
C GLY A 38 10.43 -2.79 -23.18
N ASP A 39 10.31 -3.19 -21.89
CA ASP A 39 9.52 -2.47 -20.89
C ASP A 39 10.16 -1.13 -20.52
N THR A 40 9.34 -0.12 -20.33
CA THR A 40 9.81 1.18 -19.83
C THR A 40 10.11 1.10 -18.35
N LEU A 41 11.35 1.43 -17.97
CA LEU A 41 11.84 1.49 -16.60
C LEU A 41 12.35 2.88 -16.27
N ASN A 42 12.32 3.26 -14.98
CA ASN A 42 12.91 4.48 -14.44
C ASN A 42 12.45 5.75 -15.17
N ALA A 43 11.16 5.80 -15.50
CA ALA A 43 10.59 6.88 -16.28
C ALA A 43 10.42 8.15 -15.43
N ILE A 44 10.80 9.29 -16.02
CA ILE A 44 10.58 10.62 -15.47
C ILE A 44 9.66 11.37 -16.44
N ASP A 45 8.56 11.90 -15.93
CA ASP A 45 7.61 12.65 -16.73
C ASP A 45 8.09 14.09 -17.06
N LYS A 46 7.33 14.81 -17.83
CA LYS A 46 7.65 16.21 -18.23
C LYS A 46 7.72 17.20 -17.07
N LYS A 47 7.12 16.84 -15.91
CA LYS A 47 7.17 17.62 -14.66
C LYS A 47 8.37 17.26 -13.79
N GLY A 48 9.18 16.27 -14.20
CA GLY A 48 10.32 15.77 -13.44
C GLY A 48 9.95 14.73 -12.38
N LEU A 49 8.73 14.20 -12.41
CA LEU A 49 8.26 13.22 -11.42
C LEU A 49 8.51 11.79 -11.91
N LYS A 50 8.89 10.91 -11.00
CA LYS A 50 9.06 9.47 -11.25
C LYS A 50 7.69 8.83 -11.51
N GLN A 51 7.62 7.95 -12.53
CA GLN A 51 6.41 7.26 -12.95
C GLN A 51 6.70 5.80 -13.32
N GLY A 52 5.73 4.91 -13.07
CA GLY A 52 5.76 3.52 -13.50
C GLY A 52 6.83 2.68 -12.81
N LYS A 53 7.31 1.63 -13.48
CA LYS A 53 8.28 0.65 -12.94
C LYS A 53 9.67 1.26 -12.76
N TRP A 54 10.27 1.02 -11.60
CA TRP A 54 11.60 1.52 -11.24
C TRP A 54 12.45 0.41 -10.64
N VAL A 55 13.72 0.45 -11.00
CA VAL A 55 14.80 -0.33 -10.38
C VAL A 55 15.79 0.68 -9.79
N LEU A 56 16.01 0.60 -8.48
CA LEU A 56 16.92 1.44 -7.72
C LEU A 56 18.09 0.60 -7.21
N GLN A 57 19.31 1.02 -7.49
CA GLN A 57 20.50 0.41 -6.95
C GLN A 57 21.07 1.29 -5.83
N VAL A 58 21.24 0.72 -4.66
CA VAL A 58 21.82 1.37 -3.48
C VAL A 58 23.18 0.74 -3.24
N ALA A 59 24.23 1.55 -3.37
CA ALA A 59 25.60 1.10 -3.14
C ALA A 59 25.85 0.79 -1.66
N GLU A 60 26.85 -0.05 -1.40
CA GLU A 60 27.36 -0.27 -0.06
C GLU A 60 27.79 1.06 0.59
N LEU A 61 27.40 1.26 1.84
CA LEU A 61 27.75 2.44 2.61
C LEU A 61 28.08 2.09 4.05
N ARG A 62 29.31 2.42 4.48
CA ARG A 62 29.78 2.27 5.87
C ARG A 62 29.58 0.86 6.43
N GLY A 63 29.89 -0.17 5.63
CA GLY A 63 29.73 -1.58 6.01
C GLY A 63 28.31 -2.13 5.94
N ASN A 64 27.32 -1.33 5.54
CA ASN A 64 26.00 -1.84 5.18
C ASN A 64 26.03 -2.30 3.73
N PRO A 65 25.73 -3.60 3.45
CA PRO A 65 25.74 -4.12 2.09
C PRO A 65 24.84 -3.33 1.15
N GLY A 66 25.27 -3.19 -0.10
CA GLY A 66 24.42 -2.64 -1.15
C GLY A 66 23.23 -3.56 -1.43
N TYR A 67 22.19 -3.00 -2.05
CA TYR A 67 20.97 -3.73 -2.41
C TYR A 67 20.30 -3.11 -3.62
N GLU A 68 19.40 -3.84 -4.22
CA GLU A 68 18.54 -3.39 -5.30
C GLU A 68 17.07 -3.39 -4.85
N GLU A 69 16.32 -2.39 -5.28
CA GLU A 69 14.88 -2.31 -5.05
C GLU A 69 14.14 -2.17 -6.37
N GLU A 70 13.07 -2.91 -6.55
CA GLU A 70 12.15 -2.79 -7.67
C GLU A 70 10.72 -2.54 -7.20
N GLY A 71 10.00 -1.70 -7.92
CA GLY A 71 8.61 -1.37 -7.62
C GLY A 71 8.07 -0.30 -8.54
N GLU A 72 7.02 0.37 -8.13
CA GLU A 72 6.37 1.40 -8.93
C GLU A 72 6.36 2.76 -8.22
N PHE A 73 6.58 3.81 -9.01
CA PHE A 73 6.32 5.18 -8.60
C PHE A 73 5.08 5.73 -9.30
N LYS A 74 4.31 6.51 -8.55
CA LYS A 74 3.22 7.33 -9.04
C LYS A 74 3.38 8.75 -8.53
N ASN A 75 3.73 9.67 -9.42
CA ASN A 75 4.01 11.07 -9.09
C ASN A 75 5.04 11.21 -7.95
N ASP A 76 6.24 10.63 -8.11
CA ASP A 76 7.34 10.59 -7.14
C ASP A 76 7.05 9.82 -5.84
N LYS A 77 5.87 9.26 -5.67
CA LYS A 77 5.50 8.47 -4.50
C LYS A 77 5.59 6.99 -4.81
N ARG A 78 6.19 6.21 -3.91
CA ARG A 78 6.14 4.74 -3.99
C ARG A 78 4.68 4.30 -3.92
N ASP A 79 4.29 3.37 -4.78
CA ASP A 79 2.95 2.81 -4.86
C ASP A 79 3.01 1.30 -5.09
N GLY A 80 2.06 0.55 -4.52
CA GLY A 80 2.00 -0.89 -4.67
C GLY A 80 3.14 -1.66 -4.00
N VAL A 81 3.50 -2.80 -4.59
CA VAL A 81 4.50 -3.74 -4.05
C VAL A 81 5.91 -3.34 -4.47
N TRP A 82 6.79 -3.26 -3.49
CA TRP A 82 8.22 -3.07 -3.66
C TRP A 82 8.96 -4.30 -3.15
N LYS A 83 9.96 -4.75 -3.91
CA LYS A 83 10.83 -5.84 -3.52
C LYS A 83 12.25 -5.34 -3.36
N ARG A 84 12.93 -5.86 -2.36
CA ARG A 84 14.34 -5.59 -2.10
C ARG A 84 15.14 -6.86 -2.26
N PHE A 85 16.25 -6.77 -2.99
CA PHE A 85 17.16 -7.87 -3.26
C PHE A 85 18.57 -7.54 -2.78
N SER A 86 19.33 -8.56 -2.39
CA SER A 86 20.77 -8.43 -2.22
C SER A 86 21.44 -8.15 -3.57
N THR A 87 22.72 -7.75 -3.55
CA THR A 87 23.53 -7.62 -4.78
C THR A 87 23.72 -8.96 -5.52
N ASN A 88 23.45 -10.08 -4.84
CA ASN A 88 23.51 -11.42 -5.43
C ASN A 88 22.14 -11.87 -5.98
N GLY A 89 21.09 -11.07 -5.80
CA GLY A 89 19.72 -11.38 -6.25
C GLY A 89 18.83 -12.08 -5.22
N ASP A 90 19.29 -12.26 -3.96
CA ASP A 90 18.46 -12.89 -2.92
C ASP A 90 17.39 -11.92 -2.45
N LEU A 91 16.15 -12.40 -2.30
CA LEU A 91 15.03 -11.58 -1.82
C LEU A 91 15.22 -11.26 -0.33
N LEU A 92 15.37 -9.99 0.00
CA LEU A 92 15.54 -9.48 1.38
C LEU A 92 14.25 -8.92 1.96
N GLY A 93 13.28 -8.50 1.13
CA GLY A 93 12.04 -7.94 1.64
C GLY A 93 10.99 -7.72 0.57
N ILE A 94 9.74 -7.73 1.01
CA ILE A 94 8.56 -7.34 0.25
C ILE A 94 7.85 -6.25 1.05
N GLU A 95 7.73 -5.07 0.47
CA GLU A 95 7.16 -3.90 1.11
C GLU A 95 5.97 -3.38 0.30
N ASN A 96 4.88 -3.07 0.98
CA ASN A 96 3.69 -2.50 0.36
C ASN A 96 3.61 -1.01 0.66
N TYR A 97 3.33 -0.22 -0.37
CA TYR A 97 3.27 1.24 -0.28
C TYR A 97 1.94 1.77 -0.80
N ARG A 98 1.48 2.84 -0.16
CA ARG A 98 0.32 3.61 -0.59
C ARG A 98 0.51 5.08 -0.22
N PHE A 99 0.19 5.99 -1.12
CA PHE A 99 0.41 7.44 -0.95
C PHE A 99 1.87 7.83 -0.67
N GLY A 100 2.83 6.96 -0.98
CA GLY A 100 4.26 7.14 -0.71
C GLY A 100 4.75 6.60 0.63
N GLY A 101 3.84 6.15 1.50
CA GLY A 101 4.14 5.55 2.79
C GLY A 101 3.93 4.04 2.81
N LYS A 102 4.57 3.34 3.75
CA LYS A 102 4.31 1.90 3.99
C LYS A 102 2.87 1.69 4.41
N ASP A 103 2.17 0.74 3.77
CA ASP A 103 0.77 0.42 4.02
C ASP A 103 0.54 -1.09 3.93
N GLY A 104 -0.18 -1.67 4.90
CA GLY A 104 -0.39 -3.11 4.97
C GLY A 104 0.84 -3.90 5.41
N THR A 105 0.96 -5.12 4.95
CA THR A 105 1.95 -6.10 5.42
C THR A 105 3.30 -5.92 4.71
N GLN A 106 4.38 -5.91 5.49
CA GLN A 106 5.76 -5.93 5.05
C GLN A 106 6.40 -7.26 5.51
N GLN A 107 7.23 -7.85 4.68
CA GLN A 107 7.93 -9.10 4.98
C GLN A 107 9.42 -8.93 4.76
N TYR A 108 10.23 -9.45 5.69
CA TYR A 108 11.69 -9.35 5.62
C TYR A 108 12.34 -10.70 5.80
N TYR A 109 13.38 -10.95 5.02
CA TYR A 109 14.05 -12.24 4.91
C TYR A 109 15.55 -12.11 5.13
N THR A 110 16.19 -13.23 5.49
CA THR A 110 17.65 -13.39 5.42
C THR A 110 18.08 -13.56 3.96
N MET A 111 19.39 -13.50 3.70
CA MET A 111 19.97 -13.88 2.40
C MET A 111 19.71 -15.36 2.04
N MET A 112 19.40 -16.20 3.01
CA MET A 112 19.05 -17.62 2.82
C MET A 112 17.57 -17.83 2.48
N GLY A 113 16.75 -16.75 2.53
CA GLY A 113 15.31 -16.80 2.29
C GLY A 113 14.46 -17.07 3.53
N ASP A 114 15.07 -17.17 4.72
CA ASP A 114 14.30 -17.37 5.96
C ASP A 114 13.58 -16.12 6.37
N LEU A 115 12.33 -16.26 6.79
CA LEU A 115 11.51 -15.15 7.27
C LEU A 115 12.04 -14.66 8.64
N ILE A 116 12.36 -13.36 8.73
CA ILE A 116 12.83 -12.71 9.97
C ILE A 116 11.66 -12.06 10.70
N ARG A 117 10.83 -11.30 9.97
CA ARG A 117 9.72 -10.56 10.57
C ARG A 117 8.65 -10.21 9.56
N ILE A 118 7.45 -10.04 10.08
CA ILE A 118 6.30 -9.46 9.41
C ILE A 118 5.90 -8.21 10.18
N GLU A 119 5.75 -7.12 9.47
CA GLU A 119 5.32 -5.82 10.01
C GLU A 119 4.03 -5.40 9.33
N ASN A 120 3.13 -4.78 10.07
CA ASN A 120 1.95 -4.15 9.50
C ASN A 120 1.98 -2.64 9.74
N TRP A 121 1.72 -1.89 8.70
CA TRP A 121 1.77 -0.43 8.68
C TRP A 121 0.48 0.16 8.13
N ARG A 122 0.21 1.37 8.51
CA ARG A 122 -0.87 2.18 7.96
C ARG A 122 -0.29 3.48 7.44
N ALA A 123 -0.43 3.71 6.12
CA ALA A 123 0.00 4.95 5.50
C ALA A 123 -0.94 6.11 5.85
N TYR A 124 -0.40 7.32 5.85
CA TYR A 124 -1.20 8.53 5.88
C TYR A 124 -2.05 8.64 4.61
N ASN A 125 -3.36 8.80 4.79
CA ASN A 125 -4.28 9.03 3.68
C ASN A 125 -4.58 10.54 3.56
N PRO A 126 -4.12 11.22 2.51
CA PRO A 126 -4.38 12.65 2.31
C PRO A 126 -5.86 12.98 2.09
N ASP A 127 -6.67 12.02 1.61
CA ASP A 127 -8.09 12.20 1.37
C ASP A 127 -8.94 12.03 2.66
N ALA A 128 -8.32 11.48 3.74
CA ALA A 128 -8.93 11.31 5.05
C ALA A 128 -7.94 11.74 6.14
N PRO A 129 -7.69 13.06 6.30
CA PRO A 129 -6.61 13.59 7.13
C PRO A 129 -6.90 13.58 8.64
N TYR A 130 -7.99 12.97 9.07
CA TYR A 130 -8.37 12.86 10.47
C TYR A 130 -8.58 11.41 10.88
N ASP A 131 -8.14 11.10 12.11
CA ASP A 131 -8.35 9.82 12.77
C ASP A 131 -9.28 9.99 13.96
N THR A 132 -10.00 8.93 14.30
CA THR A 132 -10.81 8.84 15.52
C THR A 132 -10.10 7.95 16.52
N ILE A 133 -9.68 8.50 17.64
CA ILE A 133 -9.02 7.78 18.74
C ILE A 133 -10.00 7.53 19.89
N PRO A 134 -10.00 6.30 20.47
CA PRO A 134 -10.82 6.02 21.65
C PRO A 134 -10.25 6.70 22.89
N ILE A 135 -11.13 7.20 23.73
CA ILE A 135 -10.83 7.69 25.09
C ILE A 135 -11.26 6.60 26.07
N TYR A 136 -10.31 6.12 26.86
CA TYR A 136 -10.56 5.07 27.85
C TYR A 136 -10.88 5.68 29.23
N GLY A 137 -11.81 5.06 29.95
CA GLY A 137 -12.15 5.41 31.31
C GLY A 137 -11.01 5.12 32.30
N THR A 138 -11.03 5.84 33.42
CA THR A 138 -10.06 5.67 34.51
C THR A 138 -10.35 4.36 35.24
N GLY A 139 -9.45 3.37 35.15
CA GLY A 139 -9.50 2.14 35.93
C GLY A 139 -10.08 0.90 35.24
N ASN A 140 -10.68 1.03 34.08
CA ASN A 140 -11.07 -0.07 33.21
C ASN A 140 -10.71 0.28 31.75
N ASN A 141 -10.41 -0.71 30.94
CA ASN A 141 -10.13 -0.48 29.50
C ASN A 141 -11.44 -0.23 28.69
N GLU A 142 -12.47 0.31 29.32
CA GLU A 142 -13.74 0.64 28.67
C GLU A 142 -13.62 1.94 27.91
N ILE A 143 -14.04 1.93 26.65
CA ILE A 143 -14.05 3.14 25.81
C ILE A 143 -15.25 3.98 26.24
N VAL A 144 -14.97 5.15 26.81
CA VAL A 144 -15.99 6.10 27.30
C VAL A 144 -16.37 7.15 26.27
N ASP A 145 -15.46 7.45 25.32
CA ASP A 145 -15.68 8.47 24.28
C ASP A 145 -14.72 8.27 23.11
N TYR A 146 -14.87 9.08 22.06
CA TYR A 146 -13.99 9.14 20.90
C TYR A 146 -13.60 10.58 20.61
N LYS A 147 -12.32 10.79 20.29
CA LYS A 147 -11.80 12.09 19.88
C LYS A 147 -11.34 12.04 18.44
N ILE A 148 -11.75 13.03 17.64
CA ILE A 148 -11.22 13.24 16.29
C ILE A 148 -9.93 14.03 16.41
N VAL A 149 -8.85 13.52 15.85
CA VAL A 149 -7.52 14.12 15.82
C VAL A 149 -7.00 14.18 14.40
N LYS A 150 -6.08 15.11 14.13
CA LYS A 150 -5.38 15.13 12.85
C LYS A 150 -4.47 13.91 12.77
N ALA A 151 -4.56 13.16 11.66
CA ALA A 151 -3.72 11.98 11.44
C ALA A 151 -2.25 12.39 11.25
N GLU A 152 -1.33 11.53 11.70
CA GLU A 152 0.10 11.69 11.46
C GLU A 152 0.40 11.60 9.96
N GLN A 153 1.22 12.54 9.44
CA GLN A 153 1.52 12.64 8.01
C GLN A 153 2.61 11.65 7.55
N TYR A 154 2.81 10.55 8.29
CA TYR A 154 3.74 9.47 7.99
C TYR A 154 3.08 8.12 8.29
N SER A 155 3.73 7.04 7.86
CA SER A 155 3.23 5.70 8.15
C SER A 155 3.43 5.36 9.62
N VAL A 156 2.39 4.82 10.23
CA VAL A 156 2.41 4.39 11.63
C VAL A 156 2.31 2.87 11.73
N LYS A 157 2.89 2.29 12.78
CA LYS A 157 2.72 0.88 13.11
C LYS A 157 1.24 0.58 13.34
N HIS A 158 0.75 -0.52 12.76
CA HIS A 158 -0.66 -0.92 12.91
C HIS A 158 -0.80 -2.43 12.80
N GLY A 159 -1.74 -3.02 13.55
CA GLY A 159 -1.96 -4.46 13.53
C GLY A 159 -0.83 -5.28 14.17
N GLU A 160 -0.68 -6.53 13.74
CA GLU A 160 0.27 -7.47 14.32
C GLU A 160 1.65 -7.35 13.69
N TRP A 161 2.69 -7.35 14.54
CA TRP A 161 4.10 -7.45 14.19
C TRP A 161 4.63 -8.77 14.73
N LYS A 162 5.20 -9.58 13.86
CA LYS A 162 5.69 -10.92 14.20
C LYS A 162 7.17 -11.03 13.91
N TYR A 163 7.90 -11.63 14.83
CA TYR A 163 9.34 -11.86 14.73
C TYR A 163 9.62 -13.34 14.79
N TYR A 164 10.48 -13.82 13.92
CA TYR A 164 10.78 -15.24 13.77
C TYR A 164 12.26 -15.49 13.97
N GLU A 165 12.59 -16.69 14.47
CA GLU A 165 13.94 -17.22 14.46
C GLU A 165 14.26 -17.75 13.06
N PRO A 166 15.23 -17.17 12.34
CA PRO A 166 15.44 -17.49 10.93
C PRO A 166 15.71 -18.98 10.66
N ALA A 167 16.57 -19.61 11.51
CA ALA A 167 17.00 -20.98 11.29
C ALA A 167 15.87 -22.03 11.45
N THR A 168 14.87 -21.76 12.26
CA THR A 168 13.80 -22.73 12.60
C THR A 168 12.42 -22.29 12.13
N GLY A 169 12.26 -21.03 11.74
CA GLY A 169 10.95 -20.43 11.43
C GLY A 169 10.04 -20.28 12.67
N LYS A 170 10.57 -20.51 13.87
CA LYS A 170 9.79 -20.41 15.12
C LYS A 170 9.39 -18.98 15.40
N LEU A 171 8.11 -18.75 15.73
CA LEU A 171 7.63 -17.46 16.19
C LEU A 171 8.25 -17.12 17.54
N LEU A 172 9.02 -16.03 17.61
CA LEU A 172 9.68 -15.55 18.83
C LEU A 172 8.81 -14.58 19.60
N LYS A 173 8.17 -13.65 18.90
CA LYS A 173 7.42 -12.55 19.51
C LYS A 173 6.31 -12.09 18.59
N THR A 174 5.19 -11.69 19.18
CA THR A 174 4.13 -10.91 18.52
C THR A 174 3.91 -9.62 19.29
N GLU A 175 3.85 -8.51 18.59
CA GLU A 175 3.47 -7.20 19.11
C GLU A 175 2.23 -6.73 18.37
N ARG A 176 1.35 -6.00 19.05
CA ARG A 176 0.18 -5.37 18.41
C ARG A 176 0.22 -3.87 18.57
N PHE A 177 -0.12 -3.17 17.52
CA PHE A 177 -0.15 -1.71 17.50
C PHE A 177 -1.47 -1.21 16.92
N ASP A 178 -2.02 -0.17 17.53
CA ASP A 178 -3.05 0.66 16.91
C ASP A 178 -2.50 2.07 16.72
N ARG A 179 -2.39 2.49 15.46
CA ARG A 179 -1.95 3.84 15.07
C ARG A 179 -0.66 4.31 15.76
N GLY A 180 0.34 3.45 15.82
CA GLY A 180 1.65 3.73 16.39
C GLY A 180 1.79 3.41 17.88
N PHE A 181 0.69 3.22 18.59
CA PHE A 181 0.69 2.90 20.03
C PHE A 181 0.62 1.38 20.23
N PRO A 182 1.45 0.83 21.13
CA PRO A 182 1.37 -0.58 21.47
C PRO A 182 0.04 -0.88 22.18
N GLU A 183 -0.67 -1.90 21.69
CA GLU A 183 -1.83 -2.43 22.39
C GLU A 183 -1.36 -3.25 23.59
N LYS A 184 -1.96 -3.01 24.75
CA LYS A 184 -1.73 -3.85 25.92
C LYS A 184 -2.33 -5.23 25.65
N GLU A 185 -1.55 -6.30 25.88
CA GLU A 185 -2.11 -7.64 25.90
C GLU A 185 -3.28 -7.67 26.89
N PRO A 186 -4.41 -8.28 26.52
CA PRO A 186 -5.47 -8.50 27.49
C PRO A 186 -4.88 -9.33 28.65
N ASP A 187 -5.00 -8.81 29.85
CA ASP A 187 -4.53 -9.48 31.08
C ASP A 187 -5.24 -10.85 31.16
N ASN A 188 -4.52 -11.91 30.82
CA ASN A 188 -5.04 -13.29 30.77
C ASN A 188 -5.32 -13.87 32.15
N SER A 189 -5.50 -13.03 33.19
CA SER A 189 -5.78 -13.46 34.55
C SER A 189 -7.26 -13.76 34.81
N THR A 190 -8.13 -13.71 33.78
CA THR A 190 -9.55 -14.15 33.95
C THR A 190 -10.03 -14.91 32.71
N ALA A 191 -9.64 -16.18 32.63
CA ALA A 191 -10.40 -17.15 31.86
C ALA A 191 -11.74 -17.37 32.56
N THR A 192 -12.82 -16.69 32.14
CA THR A 192 -14.18 -17.18 32.34
C THR A 192 -15.18 -16.45 31.41
N THR A 193 -15.99 -17.30 30.77
CA THR A 193 -17.27 -17.03 30.11
C THR A 193 -17.28 -16.31 28.77
N VAL A 194 -17.57 -17.14 27.76
CA VAL A 194 -18.12 -16.80 26.46
C VAL A 194 -19.34 -15.89 26.62
N GLY A 195 -19.12 -14.60 26.49
CA GLY A 195 -20.17 -13.60 26.37
C GLY A 195 -20.38 -13.27 24.89
N THR A 196 -21.59 -13.44 24.42
CA THR A 196 -22.07 -13.00 23.09
C THR A 196 -21.55 -11.60 22.74
N PRO A 197 -21.06 -11.35 21.51
CA PRO A 197 -20.53 -10.04 21.13
C PRO A 197 -21.62 -8.98 21.23
N LYS A 198 -21.49 -8.05 22.16
CA LYS A 198 -22.37 -6.88 22.25
C LYS A 198 -22.20 -6.06 20.98
N LYS A 199 -23.31 -5.79 20.31
CA LYS A 199 -23.39 -4.90 19.13
C LYS A 199 -22.62 -3.61 19.43
N LYS A 200 -21.61 -3.29 18.57
CA LYS A 200 -20.87 -2.03 18.64
C LYS A 200 -21.85 -0.88 18.54
N VAL A 201 -21.96 -0.08 19.59
CA VAL A 201 -22.76 1.15 19.55
C VAL A 201 -21.92 2.16 18.78
N VAL A 202 -22.31 2.43 17.55
CA VAL A 202 -21.68 3.46 16.72
C VAL A 202 -22.21 4.81 17.19
N PRO A 203 -21.34 5.79 17.53
CA PRO A 203 -21.75 7.14 17.95
C PRO A 203 -22.70 7.78 16.90
N LYS A 204 -23.63 8.60 17.37
CA LYS A 204 -24.66 9.22 16.52
C LYS A 204 -24.06 10.04 15.37
N GLU A 205 -22.95 10.73 15.62
CA GLU A 205 -22.25 11.54 14.62
C GLU A 205 -21.66 10.69 13.48
N VAL A 206 -21.18 9.49 13.80
CA VAL A 206 -20.66 8.53 12.77
C VAL A 206 -21.85 7.98 11.95
N GLN A 207 -22.97 7.68 12.60
CA GLN A 207 -24.18 7.24 11.89
C GLN A 207 -24.74 8.34 10.98
N GLU A 208 -24.70 9.59 11.41
CA GLU A 208 -25.14 10.74 10.60
C GLU A 208 -24.17 11.01 9.45
N PHE A 209 -22.87 10.86 9.65
CA PHE A 209 -21.85 10.97 8.62
C PHE A 209 -22.00 9.86 7.56
N GLU A 210 -22.18 8.62 7.99
CA GLU A 210 -22.44 7.49 7.09
C GLU A 210 -23.74 7.67 6.31
N LYS A 211 -24.80 8.15 6.98
CA LYS A 211 -26.10 8.44 6.36
C LYS A 211 -26.01 9.56 5.31
N LYS A 212 -25.21 10.59 5.60
CA LYS A 212 -24.98 11.74 4.71
C LYS A 212 -24.12 11.38 3.49
N ASN A 213 -23.25 10.35 3.60
CA ASN A 213 -22.32 9.93 2.56
C ASN A 213 -22.71 8.61 1.87
N SER A 214 -23.71 7.89 2.33
CA SER A 214 -24.20 6.62 1.77
C SER A 214 -24.77 6.72 0.35
N GLY A 215 -25.01 7.94 -0.15
CA GLY A 215 -25.46 8.20 -1.52
C GLY A 215 -24.35 8.38 -2.57
N LYS A 216 -23.09 8.45 -2.16
CA LYS A 216 -21.95 8.68 -3.08
C LYS A 216 -21.18 7.37 -3.28
N LYS A 217 -21.51 6.65 -4.38
CA LYS A 217 -20.80 5.50 -4.98
C LYS A 217 -20.21 4.49 -3.98
N LYS A 218 -20.89 3.38 -3.78
CA LYS A 218 -20.31 2.13 -3.26
C LYS A 218 -19.11 1.73 -4.13
N VAL A 219 -17.91 1.89 -3.59
CA VAL A 219 -16.73 1.21 -4.13
C VAL A 219 -16.89 -0.27 -3.76
N LEU A 220 -17.17 -1.11 -4.74
CA LEU A 220 -17.17 -2.55 -4.60
C LEU A 220 -15.75 -3.00 -4.26
N LEU A 221 -15.51 -3.38 -3.01
CA LEU A 221 -14.35 -4.15 -2.61
C LEU A 221 -14.45 -5.51 -3.31
N ARG A 222 -13.66 -5.71 -4.36
CA ARG A 222 -13.45 -7.03 -4.97
C ARG A 222 -12.71 -7.89 -3.95
N GLN A 223 -13.40 -8.87 -3.36
CA GLN A 223 -12.75 -9.99 -2.71
C GLN A 223 -11.89 -10.72 -3.75
N GLY A 224 -10.57 -10.69 -3.56
CA GLY A 224 -9.63 -11.47 -4.37
C GLY A 224 -9.80 -12.95 -4.03
N GLN A 225 -10.47 -13.69 -4.88
CA GLN A 225 -10.35 -15.14 -4.93
C GLN A 225 -9.05 -15.46 -5.65
N THR A 226 -8.05 -15.96 -4.91
CA THR A 226 -6.90 -16.65 -5.47
C THR A 226 -7.36 -18.04 -5.91
N GLY A 227 -7.57 -18.21 -7.20
CA GLY A 227 -7.66 -19.52 -7.85
C GLY A 227 -6.25 -19.97 -8.22
N TYR A 228 -5.96 -21.22 -8.00
CA TYR A 228 -4.82 -22.10 -8.24
C TYR A 228 -3.92 -21.74 -9.41
#